data_b087a66d4574ea1790a2318c14d05ac4
#
_entry.id   b087a66d4574ea1790a2318c14d05ac4
#
_cell.length_a   1.000
_cell.length_b   1.000
_cell.length_c   1.000
_cell.angle_alpha   90.00
_cell.angle_beta   90.00
_cell.angle_gamma   90.00
#
_symmetry.space_group_name_H-M   'P 1'
#
loop_
_entity.id
_entity.type
_entity.pdbx_description
1 polymer ?
#
loop_
_entity_poly.entity_id
_entity_poly.type
_entity_poly.pdbx_seq_one_letter_code
_entity_poly.pdbx_strand_id
1 'polypeptide(L)'
;MKNPDLPSPWDLQEDKLHADCRIFEVRKQRLRRRSDHMEGDFYVLNTNDWVNVIALTPKEEIILVRQFRYGSKEQSLEPPGGVVEKGEDPLIAGLRELQEETGYVGDTPQLLGVVRPNAAILSNRCHVILVRNAQKKAQINFDQHEELVTELYPVNDLEEMVKKGEITHSIGLNSIFMLFLKSDEL
;
A
#
# COMPACT_ATOMS: atom_id res chain seq x y z
N MET A 1 -12.44 -29.24 7.54
CA MET A 1 -11.38 -30.25 7.79
C MET A 1 -10.05 -29.52 7.74
N LYS A 2 -9.18 -29.66 8.77
CA LYS A 2 -7.82 -29.10 8.73
C LYS A 2 -7.01 -29.93 7.73
N ASN A 3 -6.41 -29.30 6.74
CA ASN A 3 -5.48 -29.98 5.85
C ASN A 3 -4.25 -30.39 6.69
N PRO A 4 -3.93 -31.68 6.84
CA PRO A 4 -2.81 -32.16 7.67
C PRO A 4 -1.43 -31.74 7.16
N ASP A 5 -1.35 -31.29 5.90
CA ASP A 5 -0.09 -30.90 5.24
C ASP A 5 0.27 -29.41 5.42
N LEU A 6 -0.55 -28.63 6.15
CA LEU A 6 -0.23 -27.24 6.42
C LEU A 6 0.81 -27.10 7.54
N PRO A 7 1.75 -26.14 7.41
CA PRO A 7 2.69 -25.81 8.47
C PRO A 7 1.96 -25.49 9.77
N SER A 8 2.54 -25.93 10.89
CA SER A 8 1.95 -25.71 12.20
C SER A 8 1.91 -24.22 12.54
N PRO A 9 0.78 -23.69 13.03
CA PRO A 9 0.69 -22.31 13.49
C PRO A 9 1.53 -22.08 14.75
N TRP A 10 1.83 -20.82 15.00
CA TRP A 10 2.54 -20.34 16.18
C TRP A 10 1.62 -19.47 17.04
N ASP A 11 1.72 -19.60 18.35
CA ASP A 11 0.97 -18.81 19.32
C ASP A 11 1.89 -17.77 19.94
N LEU A 12 1.38 -16.52 20.01
CA LEU A 12 2.08 -15.44 20.69
C LEU A 12 2.10 -15.70 22.21
N GLN A 13 3.30 -15.73 22.78
CA GLN A 13 3.52 -15.91 24.22
C GLN A 13 3.82 -14.58 24.92
N GLU A 14 4.61 -13.74 24.28
CA GLU A 14 5.02 -12.44 24.80
C GLU A 14 5.17 -11.45 23.67
N ASP A 15 4.79 -10.18 23.91
CA ASP A 15 4.95 -9.06 22.99
C ASP A 15 5.50 -7.84 23.75
N LYS A 16 6.70 -7.41 23.37
CA LYS A 16 7.41 -6.29 24.00
C LYS A 16 7.78 -5.24 22.97
N LEU A 17 7.61 -3.97 23.33
CA LEU A 17 8.20 -2.86 22.57
C LEU A 17 9.72 -2.98 22.63
N HIS A 18 10.37 -3.08 21.46
CA HIS A 18 11.82 -3.08 21.33
C HIS A 18 12.37 -1.71 20.99
N ALA A 19 11.72 -1.00 20.06
CA ALA A 19 12.03 0.38 19.70
C ALA A 19 10.79 1.09 19.17
N ASP A 20 10.64 2.37 19.48
CA ASP A 20 9.67 3.29 18.89
C ASP A 20 10.38 4.18 17.87
N CYS A 21 9.98 4.03 16.60
CA CYS A 21 10.53 4.79 15.47
C CYS A 21 9.54 5.86 14.95
N ARG A 22 8.53 6.24 15.74
CA ARG A 22 7.47 7.24 15.45
C ARG A 22 6.49 6.77 14.36
N ILE A 23 6.96 6.42 13.15
CA ILE A 23 6.15 5.94 12.03
C ILE A 23 5.84 4.44 12.11
N PHE A 24 6.59 3.69 12.90
CA PHE A 24 6.37 2.28 13.23
C PHE A 24 7.03 1.92 14.56
N GLU A 25 6.53 0.88 15.20
CA GLU A 25 7.17 0.26 16.36
C GLU A 25 7.89 -1.03 15.94
N VAL A 26 9.07 -1.27 16.48
CA VAL A 26 9.69 -2.59 16.44
C VAL A 26 9.22 -3.37 17.66
N ARG A 27 8.48 -4.47 17.44
CA ARG A 27 7.99 -5.35 18.49
C ARG A 27 8.84 -6.61 18.54
N LYS A 28 9.36 -6.97 19.72
CA LYS A 28 9.98 -8.28 19.96
C LYS A 28 8.90 -9.23 20.47
N GLN A 29 8.60 -10.25 19.68
CA GLN A 29 7.55 -11.23 19.96
C GLN A 29 8.17 -12.61 20.22
N ARG A 30 7.83 -13.23 21.35
CA ARG A 30 8.11 -14.64 21.59
C ARG A 30 6.93 -15.45 21.10
N LEU A 31 7.19 -16.35 20.19
CA LEU A 31 6.19 -17.25 19.62
C LEU A 31 6.52 -18.71 19.94
N ARG A 32 5.46 -19.53 20.07
CA ARG A 32 5.56 -20.97 20.33
C ARG A 32 4.81 -21.76 19.26
N ARG A 33 5.50 -22.66 18.57
CA ARG A 33 4.90 -23.52 17.55
C ARG A 33 4.05 -24.61 18.20
N ARG A 34 2.84 -24.82 17.68
CA ARG A 34 1.87 -25.74 18.29
C ARG A 34 2.26 -27.21 18.18
N SER A 35 2.95 -27.61 17.11
CA SER A 35 3.24 -29.03 16.84
C SER A 35 4.26 -29.66 17.78
N ASP A 36 5.31 -28.92 18.16
CA ASP A 36 6.47 -29.43 18.90
C ASP A 36 6.92 -28.52 20.04
N HIS A 37 6.13 -27.44 20.28
CA HIS A 37 6.39 -26.46 21.32
C HIS A 37 7.72 -25.70 21.21
N MET A 38 8.35 -25.71 20.02
CA MET A 38 9.53 -24.90 19.75
C MET A 38 9.21 -23.42 19.97
N GLU A 39 10.07 -22.71 20.68
CA GLU A 39 9.96 -21.28 20.90
C GLU A 39 11.02 -20.50 20.13
N GLY A 40 10.69 -19.27 19.74
CA GLY A 40 11.60 -18.36 19.09
C GLY A 40 11.22 -16.89 19.33
N ASP A 41 12.23 -16.03 19.30
CA ASP A 41 12.05 -14.58 19.33
C ASP A 41 12.07 -14.05 17.92
N PHE A 42 11.04 -13.25 17.56
CA PHE A 42 10.84 -12.65 16.25
C PHE A 42 10.67 -11.14 16.38
N TYR A 43 11.10 -10.39 15.37
CA TYR A 43 10.93 -8.95 15.34
C TYR A 43 9.89 -8.59 14.28
N VAL A 44 8.88 -7.83 14.67
CA VAL A 44 7.79 -7.38 13.82
C VAL A 44 7.76 -5.86 13.82
N LEU A 45 7.66 -5.26 12.63
CA LEU A 45 7.41 -3.83 12.46
C LEU A 45 5.89 -3.61 12.49
N ASN A 46 5.43 -2.99 13.59
CA ASN A 46 4.02 -2.69 13.79
C ASN A 46 3.75 -1.26 13.34
N THR A 47 2.84 -1.09 12.38
CA THR A 47 2.46 0.20 11.82
C THR A 47 0.99 0.20 11.42
N ASN A 48 0.45 1.37 11.12
CA ASN A 48 -0.91 1.51 10.59
C ASN A 48 -1.04 0.85 9.21
N ASP A 49 -2.27 0.55 8.82
CA ASP A 49 -2.57 0.13 7.45
C ASP A 49 -2.26 1.27 6.46
N TRP A 50 -2.06 0.93 5.21
CA TRP A 50 -1.79 1.85 4.12
C TRP A 50 -2.90 1.78 3.07
N VAL A 51 -3.00 2.84 2.28
CA VAL A 51 -3.79 2.86 1.05
C VAL A 51 -2.89 3.12 -0.15
N ASN A 52 -3.28 2.59 -1.30
CA ASN A 52 -2.67 2.88 -2.59
C ASN A 52 -3.80 3.06 -3.61
N VAL A 53 -3.80 4.16 -4.34
CA VAL A 53 -4.96 4.57 -5.13
C VAL A 53 -4.67 4.47 -6.63
N ILE A 54 -5.37 3.59 -7.30
CA ILE A 54 -5.48 3.60 -8.76
C ILE A 54 -6.53 4.63 -9.13
N ALA A 55 -6.08 5.80 -9.57
CA ALA A 55 -6.96 6.89 -9.99
C ALA A 55 -6.90 7.06 -11.51
N LEU A 56 -8.07 7.00 -12.16
CA LEU A 56 -8.21 7.07 -13.62
C LEU A 56 -8.94 8.35 -14.02
N THR A 57 -8.38 9.08 -14.97
CA THR A 57 -9.05 10.24 -15.59
C THR A 57 -10.16 9.78 -16.54
N PRO A 58 -11.08 10.70 -16.98
CA PRO A 58 -12.07 10.39 -18.02
C PRO A 58 -11.45 10.02 -19.38
N LYS A 59 -10.14 10.19 -19.54
CA LYS A 59 -9.39 9.83 -20.76
C LYS A 59 -8.65 8.51 -20.64
N GLU A 60 -8.94 7.72 -19.59
CA GLU A 60 -8.25 6.46 -19.28
C GLU A 60 -6.73 6.65 -19.07
N GLU A 61 -6.34 7.77 -18.44
CA GLU A 61 -4.99 8.00 -17.96
C GLU A 61 -4.92 7.67 -16.48
N ILE A 62 -3.88 6.92 -16.05
CA ILE A 62 -3.59 6.69 -14.63
C ILE A 62 -2.82 7.88 -14.06
N ILE A 63 -3.18 8.27 -12.85
CA ILE A 63 -2.49 9.29 -12.08
C ILE A 63 -1.41 8.59 -11.25
N LEU A 64 -0.15 8.94 -11.50
CA LEU A 64 1.00 8.47 -10.74
C LEU A 64 1.69 9.67 -10.08
N VAL A 65 2.45 9.38 -9.03
CA VAL A 65 3.31 10.35 -8.34
C VAL A 65 4.75 9.89 -8.38
N ARG A 66 5.65 10.83 -8.63
CA ARG A 66 7.09 10.61 -8.53
C ARG A 66 7.60 11.24 -7.26
N GLN A 67 8.28 10.44 -6.43
CA GLN A 67 8.82 10.89 -5.15
C GLN A 67 10.14 10.20 -4.83
N PHE A 68 10.93 10.83 -3.95
CA PHE A 68 12.16 10.24 -3.44
C PHE A 68 11.85 9.28 -2.27
N ARG A 69 12.23 8.02 -2.40
CA ARG A 69 12.08 7.02 -1.34
C ARG A 69 13.36 6.89 -0.52
N TYR A 70 13.28 7.24 0.76
CA TYR A 70 14.43 7.28 1.68
C TYR A 70 15.07 5.90 1.89
N GLY A 71 14.32 4.83 1.81
CA GLY A 71 14.81 3.46 2.00
C GLY A 71 15.71 3.01 0.85
N SER A 72 15.25 3.16 -0.39
CA SER A 72 16.02 2.82 -1.61
C SER A 72 17.01 3.92 -2.02
N LYS A 73 16.79 5.17 -1.58
CA LYS A 73 17.54 6.39 -1.99
C LYS A 73 17.42 6.68 -3.48
N GLU A 74 16.27 6.40 -4.05
CA GLU A 74 15.96 6.55 -5.47
C GLU A 74 14.62 7.27 -5.67
N GLN A 75 14.43 7.82 -6.88
CA GLN A 75 13.14 8.28 -7.34
C GLN A 75 12.26 7.07 -7.65
N SER A 76 11.02 7.10 -7.17
CA SER A 76 10.04 6.05 -7.41
C SER A 76 8.81 6.64 -8.10
N LEU A 77 8.32 5.96 -9.13
CA LEU A 77 7.05 6.26 -9.79
C LEU A 77 6.02 5.24 -9.32
N GLU A 78 4.94 5.73 -8.73
CA GLU A 78 3.98 4.88 -8.04
C GLU A 78 2.58 5.51 -8.00
N PRO A 79 1.51 4.72 -7.80
CA PRO A 79 0.19 5.30 -7.52
C PRO A 79 0.22 6.12 -6.23
N PRO A 80 -0.55 7.21 -6.11
CA PRO A 80 -0.66 7.99 -4.88
C PRO A 80 -1.18 7.11 -3.74
N GLY A 81 -0.82 7.47 -2.51
CA GLY A 81 -1.25 6.73 -1.33
C GLY A 81 -0.42 7.01 -0.08
N GLY A 82 -0.95 6.64 1.05
CA GLY A 82 -0.33 6.93 2.34
C GLY A 82 -0.88 6.08 3.49
N VAL A 83 -0.86 6.65 4.66
CA VAL A 83 -1.23 5.98 5.91
C VAL A 83 -2.73 6.14 6.18
N VAL A 84 -3.39 5.04 6.53
CA VAL A 84 -4.75 5.08 7.10
C VAL A 84 -4.65 5.57 8.55
N GLU A 85 -5.29 6.66 8.87
CA GLU A 85 -5.31 7.19 10.24
C GLU A 85 -6.09 6.26 11.18
N LYS A 86 -5.83 6.38 12.48
CA LYS A 86 -6.47 5.52 13.47
C LYS A 86 -7.99 5.74 13.49
N GLY A 87 -8.72 4.70 13.08
CA GLY A 87 -10.19 4.73 13.02
C GLY A 87 -10.77 5.31 11.73
N GLU A 88 -9.91 5.69 10.78
CA GLU A 88 -10.30 6.13 9.44
C GLU A 88 -10.72 4.93 8.58
N ASP A 89 -11.74 5.13 7.74
CA ASP A 89 -12.10 4.16 6.71
C ASP A 89 -11.06 4.20 5.58
N PRO A 90 -10.49 3.06 5.15
CA PRO A 90 -9.49 3.02 4.09
C PRO A 90 -9.94 3.65 2.76
N LEU A 91 -11.24 3.59 2.42
CA LEU A 91 -11.77 4.24 1.22
C LEU A 91 -11.70 5.77 1.34
N ILE A 92 -11.98 6.29 2.52
CA ILE A 92 -11.88 7.74 2.82
C ILE A 92 -10.42 8.17 2.85
N ALA A 93 -9.54 7.39 3.48
CA ALA A 93 -8.10 7.63 3.46
C ALA A 93 -7.57 7.75 2.03
N GLY A 94 -7.99 6.84 1.12
CA GLY A 94 -7.57 6.89 -0.27
C GLY A 94 -8.03 8.13 -1.01
N LEU A 95 -9.24 8.61 -0.78
CA LEU A 95 -9.72 9.88 -1.38
C LEU A 95 -8.94 11.08 -0.83
N ARG A 96 -8.66 11.10 0.47
CA ARG A 96 -7.87 12.15 1.13
C ARG A 96 -6.46 12.21 0.54
N GLU A 97 -5.73 11.08 0.51
CA GLU A 97 -4.37 10.99 -0.03
C GLU A 97 -4.31 11.41 -1.51
N LEU A 98 -5.23 10.90 -2.34
CA LEU A 98 -5.33 11.29 -3.74
C LEU A 98 -5.46 12.81 -3.90
N GLN A 99 -6.33 13.43 -3.10
CA GLN A 99 -6.54 14.87 -3.15
C GLN A 99 -5.31 15.64 -2.63
N GLU A 100 -4.74 15.25 -1.49
CA GLU A 100 -3.63 15.95 -0.85
C GLU A 100 -2.37 15.90 -1.71
N GLU A 101 -2.02 14.74 -2.26
CA GLU A 101 -0.82 14.55 -3.06
C GLU A 101 -0.95 15.09 -4.50
N THR A 102 -2.13 15.02 -5.10
CA THR A 102 -2.28 15.28 -6.55
C THR A 102 -3.24 16.42 -6.91
N GLY A 103 -4.13 16.79 -5.99
CA GLY A 103 -5.23 17.71 -6.27
C GLY A 103 -6.37 17.10 -7.10
N TYR A 104 -6.34 15.78 -7.36
CA TYR A 104 -7.40 15.10 -8.10
C TYR A 104 -8.50 14.61 -7.17
N VAL A 105 -9.74 14.71 -7.66
CA VAL A 105 -10.96 14.24 -7.00
C VAL A 105 -11.78 13.49 -8.05
N GLY A 106 -12.27 12.32 -7.70
CA GLY A 106 -13.04 11.47 -8.63
C GLY A 106 -14.34 10.94 -8.01
N ASP A 107 -14.85 9.88 -8.63
CA ASP A 107 -16.08 9.20 -8.20
C ASP A 107 -15.92 8.46 -6.87
N THR A 108 -17.02 7.81 -6.43
CA THR A 108 -17.04 6.95 -5.25
C THR A 108 -15.94 5.88 -5.34
N PRO A 109 -15.08 5.76 -4.32
CA PRO A 109 -13.98 4.81 -4.34
C PRO A 109 -14.48 3.36 -4.25
N GLN A 110 -13.75 2.45 -4.91
CA GLN A 110 -14.02 1.01 -4.88
C GLN A 110 -12.79 0.27 -4.37
N LEU A 111 -12.99 -0.67 -3.44
CA LEU A 111 -11.91 -1.53 -2.98
C LEU A 111 -11.60 -2.60 -4.04
N LEU A 112 -10.42 -2.52 -4.67
CA LEU A 112 -9.93 -3.58 -5.56
C LEU A 112 -9.43 -4.79 -4.79
N GLY A 113 -8.78 -4.58 -3.65
CA GLY A 113 -8.29 -5.66 -2.82
C GLY A 113 -7.41 -5.18 -1.67
N VAL A 114 -6.92 -6.15 -0.90
CA VAL A 114 -6.05 -5.89 0.25
C VAL A 114 -4.83 -6.80 0.14
N VAL A 115 -3.64 -6.22 0.24
CA VAL A 115 -2.37 -6.96 0.23
C VAL A 115 -1.63 -6.80 1.55
N ARG A 116 -0.69 -7.70 1.82
CA ARG A 116 0.30 -7.54 2.89
C ARG A 116 1.62 -7.13 2.26
N PRO A 117 2.12 -5.91 2.50
CA PRO A 117 3.32 -5.39 1.84
C PRO A 117 4.55 -6.26 2.05
N ASN A 118 4.74 -6.74 3.27
CA ASN A 118 5.76 -7.73 3.60
C ASN A 118 5.32 -8.54 4.81
N ALA A 119 4.57 -9.62 4.57
CA ALA A 119 4.01 -10.46 5.63
C ALA A 119 5.07 -11.14 6.52
N ALA A 120 6.34 -11.14 6.12
CA ALA A 120 7.41 -11.73 6.93
C ALA A 120 7.80 -10.87 8.14
N ILE A 121 7.67 -9.55 8.04
CA ILE A 121 8.13 -8.62 9.08
C ILE A 121 7.17 -7.47 9.37
N LEU A 122 6.19 -7.18 8.50
CA LEU A 122 5.22 -6.10 8.67
C LEU A 122 3.88 -6.65 9.15
N SER A 123 3.26 -5.96 10.12
CA SER A 123 1.94 -6.34 10.66
C SER A 123 0.77 -5.81 9.82
N ASN A 124 0.98 -4.72 9.10
CA ASN A 124 -0.06 -3.96 8.42
C ASN A 124 -0.54 -4.59 7.10
N ARG A 125 -1.58 -3.98 6.56
CA ARG A 125 -2.15 -4.24 5.24
C ARG A 125 -2.00 -3.00 4.38
N CYS A 126 -2.11 -3.18 3.06
CA CYS A 126 -2.32 -2.09 2.12
C CYS A 126 -3.63 -2.32 1.37
N HIS A 127 -4.51 -1.35 1.42
CA HIS A 127 -5.80 -1.34 0.73
C HIS A 127 -5.61 -0.71 -0.64
N VAL A 128 -5.89 -1.47 -1.70
CA VAL A 128 -5.82 -0.98 -3.09
C VAL A 128 -7.20 -0.49 -3.50
N ILE A 129 -7.29 0.78 -3.88
CA ILE A 129 -8.54 1.50 -4.12
C ILE A 129 -8.56 2.01 -5.55
N LEU A 130 -9.69 1.85 -6.23
CA LEU A 130 -9.95 2.44 -7.56
C LEU A 130 -10.82 3.69 -7.41
N VAL A 131 -10.40 4.77 -8.05
CA VAL A 131 -11.16 6.02 -8.20
C VAL A 131 -11.24 6.35 -9.68
N ARG A 132 -12.46 6.41 -10.24
CA ARG A 132 -12.69 6.75 -11.64
C ARG A 132 -13.07 8.22 -11.83
N ASN A 133 -13.00 8.68 -13.08
CA ASN A 133 -13.37 10.04 -13.49
C ASN A 133 -12.63 11.12 -12.67
N ALA A 134 -11.40 10.82 -12.26
CA ALA A 134 -10.59 11.73 -11.46
C ALA A 134 -10.23 12.99 -12.28
N GLN A 135 -10.45 14.16 -11.70
CA GLN A 135 -10.20 15.46 -12.30
C GLN A 135 -9.49 16.36 -11.29
N LYS A 136 -8.58 17.20 -11.78
CA LYS A 136 -7.86 18.15 -10.93
C LYS A 136 -8.81 19.28 -10.51
N LYS A 137 -9.29 19.25 -9.26
CA LYS A 137 -10.29 20.18 -8.71
C LYS A 137 -9.92 20.76 -7.36
N ALA A 138 -8.86 20.26 -6.73
CA ALA A 138 -8.42 20.71 -5.41
C ALA A 138 -6.98 21.25 -5.48
N GLN A 139 -6.59 21.94 -4.43
CA GLN A 139 -5.20 22.33 -4.22
C GLN A 139 -4.44 21.15 -3.59
N ILE A 140 -3.19 21.00 -3.98
CA ILE A 140 -2.25 20.07 -3.38
C ILE A 140 -1.90 20.59 -1.98
N ASN A 141 -1.81 19.67 -1.01
CA ASN A 141 -1.46 19.99 0.37
C ASN A 141 -0.51 18.90 0.90
N PHE A 142 0.77 19.03 0.58
CA PHE A 142 1.80 18.10 1.03
C PHE A 142 2.04 18.19 2.52
N ASP A 143 2.38 17.07 3.12
CA ASP A 143 2.96 17.03 4.46
C ASP A 143 4.34 17.68 4.49
N GLN A 144 4.83 18.04 5.69
CA GLN A 144 6.04 18.84 5.89
C GLN A 144 7.30 18.32 5.15
N HIS A 145 7.38 17.02 4.90
CA HIS A 145 8.55 16.37 4.30
C HIS A 145 8.23 15.70 2.97
N GLU A 146 7.07 16.00 2.39
CA GLU A 146 6.64 15.47 1.11
C GLU A 146 6.99 16.44 -0.03
N GLU A 147 7.53 15.88 -1.08
CA GLU A 147 7.78 16.55 -2.35
C GLU A 147 7.45 15.56 -3.47
N LEU A 148 6.36 15.79 -4.16
CA LEU A 148 5.80 14.88 -5.15
C LEU A 148 5.57 15.62 -6.48
N VAL A 149 5.76 14.89 -7.58
CA VAL A 149 5.37 15.35 -8.92
C VAL A 149 4.30 14.42 -9.46
N THR A 150 3.12 14.99 -9.78
CA THR A 150 2.02 14.23 -10.40
C THR A 150 2.28 14.08 -11.89
N GLU A 151 2.22 12.84 -12.38
CA GLU A 151 2.39 12.47 -13.79
C GLU A 151 1.18 11.66 -14.27
N LEU A 152 0.81 11.81 -15.54
CA LEU A 152 -0.31 11.10 -16.18
C LEU A 152 0.22 10.20 -17.28
N TYR A 153 -0.24 8.95 -17.29
CA TYR A 153 0.13 7.98 -18.32
C TYR A 153 -1.12 7.25 -18.84
N PRO A 154 -1.21 6.94 -20.14
CA PRO A 154 -2.25 6.05 -20.63
C PRO A 154 -2.20 4.71 -19.91
N VAL A 155 -3.35 4.16 -19.50
CA VAL A 155 -3.41 2.86 -18.82
C VAL A 155 -2.75 1.76 -19.67
N ASN A 156 -2.87 1.86 -21.00
CA ASN A 156 -2.28 0.91 -21.93
C ASN A 156 -0.73 0.89 -21.93
N ASP A 157 -0.08 1.94 -21.43
CA ASP A 157 1.38 2.01 -21.38
C ASP A 157 1.96 1.33 -20.14
N LEU A 158 1.13 1.06 -19.12
CA LEU A 158 1.57 0.53 -17.82
C LEU A 158 2.33 -0.80 -17.95
N GLU A 159 1.86 -1.70 -18.80
CA GLU A 159 2.53 -2.99 -18.99
C GLU A 159 3.96 -2.82 -19.50
N GLU A 160 4.15 -1.92 -20.46
CA GLU A 160 5.48 -1.63 -21.02
C GLU A 160 6.38 -0.89 -20.04
N MET A 161 5.82 0.04 -19.27
CA MET A 161 6.54 0.75 -18.20
C MET A 161 7.05 -0.22 -17.12
N VAL A 162 6.22 -1.19 -16.72
CA VAL A 162 6.63 -2.24 -15.78
C VAL A 162 7.74 -3.12 -16.38
N LYS A 163 7.62 -3.54 -17.64
CA LYS A 163 8.65 -4.34 -18.33
C LYS A 163 9.99 -3.62 -18.43
N LYS A 164 9.98 -2.30 -18.60
CA LYS A 164 11.18 -1.46 -18.65
C LYS A 164 11.76 -1.15 -17.26
N GLY A 165 11.08 -1.50 -16.18
CA GLY A 165 11.50 -1.19 -14.82
C GLY A 165 11.32 0.28 -14.44
N GLU A 166 10.45 1.01 -15.10
CA GLU A 166 10.11 2.38 -14.75
C GLU A 166 9.26 2.45 -13.48
N ILE A 167 8.46 1.40 -13.23
CA ILE A 167 7.68 1.20 -12.00
C ILE A 167 8.25 -0.01 -11.27
N THR A 168 8.91 0.22 -10.14
CA THR A 168 9.58 -0.83 -9.35
C THR A 168 9.02 -0.99 -7.94
N HIS A 169 8.21 -0.03 -7.48
CA HIS A 169 7.62 -0.06 -6.15
C HIS A 169 6.65 -1.24 -6.00
N SER A 170 6.92 -2.15 -5.05
CA SER A 170 6.20 -3.42 -4.93
C SER A 170 4.69 -3.27 -4.72
N ILE A 171 4.27 -2.30 -3.89
CA ILE A 171 2.84 -2.03 -3.66
C ILE A 171 2.20 -1.44 -4.91
N GLY A 172 2.89 -0.54 -5.61
CA GLY A 172 2.45 0.02 -6.89
C GLY A 172 2.24 -1.07 -7.95
N LEU A 173 3.20 -2.00 -8.08
CA LEU A 173 3.07 -3.16 -8.98
C LEU A 173 1.87 -4.05 -8.63
N ASN A 174 1.66 -4.33 -7.33
CA ASN A 174 0.47 -5.07 -6.87
C ASN A 174 -0.83 -4.34 -7.21
N SER A 175 -0.86 -3.03 -7.05
CA SER A 175 -2.03 -2.21 -7.34
C SER A 175 -2.38 -2.21 -8.83
N ILE A 176 -1.38 -2.06 -9.70
CA ILE A 176 -1.53 -2.14 -11.16
C ILE A 176 -1.97 -3.55 -11.59
N PHE A 177 -1.41 -4.59 -10.99
CA PHE A 177 -1.82 -5.97 -11.25
C PHE A 177 -3.29 -6.22 -10.89
N MET A 178 -3.74 -5.69 -9.75
CA MET A 178 -5.16 -5.78 -9.34
C MET A 178 -6.09 -5.03 -10.30
N LEU A 179 -5.66 -3.88 -10.84
CA LEU A 179 -6.41 -3.18 -11.89
C LEU A 179 -6.62 -4.08 -13.09
N PHE A 180 -5.55 -4.72 -13.60
CA PHE A 180 -5.64 -5.59 -14.78
C PHE A 180 -6.50 -6.83 -14.55
N LEU A 181 -6.42 -7.46 -13.37
CA LEU A 181 -7.23 -8.63 -13.04
C LEU A 181 -8.73 -8.31 -12.97
N LYS A 182 -9.10 -7.08 -12.66
CA LYS A 182 -10.48 -6.67 -12.50
C LYS A 182 -11.02 -5.80 -13.64
N SER A 183 -10.19 -5.51 -14.63
CA SER A 183 -10.60 -4.69 -15.79
C SER A 183 -11.82 -5.25 -16.52
N ASP A 184 -12.01 -6.59 -16.53
CA ASP A 184 -13.14 -7.26 -17.16
C ASP A 184 -14.43 -7.27 -16.29
N GLU A 185 -14.30 -6.92 -15.00
CA GLU A 185 -15.41 -6.89 -14.02
C GLU A 185 -15.90 -5.46 -13.71
N LEU A 186 -15.19 -4.45 -14.21
CA LEU A 186 -15.39 -3.01 -13.94
C LEU A 186 -15.91 -2.28 -15.17
#